data_50c974fe6247639f6a44e9022bede63b
#
_entry.id   50c974fe6247639f6a44e9022bede63b
#
_cell.length_a   1.000
_cell.length_b   1.000
_cell.length_c   1.000
_cell.angle_alpha   90.00
_cell.angle_beta   90.00
_cell.angle_gamma   90.00
#
_symmetry.space_group_name_H-M   'P 1'
#
loop_
_entity.id
_entity.type
_entity.pdbx_description
1 polymer ?
#
loop_
_entity_poly.entity_id
_entity_poly.type
_entity_poly.pdbx_seq_one_letter_code
_entity_poly.pdbx_strand_id
1 'polypeptide(L)'
;MTVKGPVTPSALGTTLPHEHIMVDFIGADSVSKDRYDLDSVATMVKPFLQDFWKSGGQTLIECTPNYLGRDPALLKRLSEETGLNLLTNTGYYGDEKGQFLPNHVYEESAGQLAARWITEWKEGIGDTGVKPGFIKMRVDESPISETGQKLLHAAAQTHKASGLTIGVHTPDGATALEQLEILQDHGIDPSAFIWIHAQNEDDSKIHQEAAREGAWVEFDGIGPGSADYHFKLINSMRQDGLLDRVLISHDAGWYRVGQPGGSPGDFDPYTYIFEQFIPRLKRAGFTEEEIDMLVRENPQKAFTISVRTIES
;
A
#
# COMPACT_ATOMS: atom_id res chain seq x y z
N MET A 1 -2.30 12.49 -2.70
CA MET A 1 -3.71 12.70 -3.16
C MET A 1 -4.60 11.87 -2.23
N THR A 2 -5.53 12.51 -1.54
CA THR A 2 -6.53 11.80 -0.70
C THR A 2 -7.83 11.64 -1.48
N VAL A 3 -8.75 10.80 -0.98
CA VAL A 3 -10.09 10.64 -1.58
C VAL A 3 -10.95 11.92 -1.53
N LYS A 4 -10.55 12.91 -0.72
CA LYS A 4 -11.18 14.25 -0.67
C LYS A 4 -10.47 15.28 -1.56
N GLY A 5 -9.37 14.92 -2.20
CA GLY A 5 -8.57 15.81 -3.04
C GLY A 5 -7.11 15.94 -2.60
N PRO A 6 -6.35 16.84 -3.22
CA PRO A 6 -4.94 17.01 -2.94
C PRO A 6 -4.71 17.65 -1.56
N VAL A 7 -3.67 17.16 -0.87
CA VAL A 7 -3.17 17.73 0.38
C VAL A 7 -1.65 17.91 0.29
N THR A 8 -1.08 18.77 1.11
CA THR A 8 0.39 18.84 1.24
C THR A 8 0.92 17.57 1.92
N PRO A 9 2.14 17.12 1.64
CA PRO A 9 2.70 15.93 2.29
C PRO A 9 2.63 16.00 3.82
N SER A 10 2.91 17.15 4.42
CA SER A 10 2.83 17.37 5.87
C SER A 10 1.43 17.21 6.47
N ALA A 11 0.38 17.40 5.67
CA ALA A 11 -1.00 17.22 6.11
C ALA A 11 -1.42 15.74 6.24
N LEU A 12 -0.60 14.80 5.76
CA LEU A 12 -0.83 13.37 6.02
C LEU A 12 -0.71 13.05 7.50
N GLY A 13 0.22 13.72 8.23
CA GLY A 13 0.41 13.48 9.65
C GLY A 13 0.83 12.03 9.94
N THR A 14 0.38 11.50 11.08
CA THR A 14 0.64 10.12 11.48
C THR A 14 -0.11 9.15 10.56
N THR A 15 0.63 8.29 9.86
CA THR A 15 0.15 7.52 8.71
C THR A 15 0.43 6.03 8.88
N LEU A 16 -0.58 5.21 8.56
CA LEU A 16 -0.43 3.78 8.31
C LEU A 16 -0.38 3.56 6.78
N PRO A 17 0.77 3.11 6.23
CA PRO A 17 0.96 3.02 4.79
C PRO A 17 0.32 1.81 4.13
N HIS A 18 -0.15 0.81 4.89
CA HIS A 18 -0.73 -0.41 4.33
C HIS A 18 -1.84 -0.97 5.21
N GLU A 19 -3.08 -0.67 4.83
CA GLU A 19 -4.26 -1.20 5.51
C GLU A 19 -5.38 -1.49 4.50
N HIS A 20 -6.40 -2.23 4.95
CA HIS A 20 -7.55 -2.60 4.15
C HIS A 20 -8.86 -2.19 4.83
N ILE A 21 -9.79 -1.64 4.06
CA ILE A 21 -11.15 -1.37 4.52
C ILE A 21 -12.05 -2.54 4.18
N MET A 22 -12.06 -2.93 2.91
CA MET A 22 -12.93 -3.98 2.40
C MET A 22 -12.22 -4.78 1.31
N VAL A 23 -12.46 -6.09 1.29
CA VAL A 23 -11.93 -7.01 0.28
C VAL A 23 -13.02 -7.95 -0.23
N ASP A 24 -12.93 -8.31 -1.51
CA ASP A 24 -13.78 -9.31 -2.17
C ASP A 24 -12.91 -10.31 -2.95
N PHE A 25 -12.68 -11.45 -2.37
CA PHE A 25 -11.86 -12.53 -2.95
C PHE A 25 -12.61 -13.43 -3.93
N ILE A 26 -13.77 -12.96 -4.47
CA ILE A 26 -14.55 -13.76 -5.43
C ILE A 26 -13.85 -13.93 -6.77
N GLY A 27 -12.93 -13.03 -7.14
CA GLY A 27 -12.24 -13.00 -8.42
C GLY A 27 -12.73 -11.89 -9.35
N ALA A 28 -11.85 -11.49 -10.27
CA ALA A 28 -12.07 -10.33 -11.16
C ALA A 28 -13.34 -10.41 -12.01
N ASP A 29 -13.70 -11.61 -12.46
CA ASP A 29 -14.88 -11.84 -13.32
C ASP A 29 -16.21 -11.69 -12.58
N SER A 30 -16.21 -11.74 -11.25
CA SER A 30 -17.41 -11.80 -10.42
C SER A 30 -17.53 -10.66 -9.43
N VAL A 31 -16.46 -9.89 -9.21
CA VAL A 31 -16.48 -8.75 -8.29
C VAL A 31 -17.43 -7.67 -8.79
N SER A 32 -18.35 -7.21 -7.95
CA SER A 32 -19.25 -6.11 -8.28
C SER A 32 -19.74 -5.38 -7.03
N LYS A 33 -20.21 -4.13 -7.21
CA LYS A 33 -20.79 -3.32 -6.14
C LYS A 33 -22.12 -3.86 -5.61
N ASP A 34 -22.79 -4.73 -6.35
CA ASP A 34 -24.06 -5.35 -5.93
C ASP A 34 -23.86 -6.47 -4.87
N ARG A 35 -22.62 -6.83 -4.57
CA ARG A 35 -22.28 -7.90 -3.64
C ARG A 35 -22.29 -7.49 -2.16
N TYR A 36 -22.35 -6.19 -1.89
CA TYR A 36 -22.34 -5.64 -0.53
C TYR A 36 -23.26 -4.42 -0.45
N ASP A 37 -23.68 -4.12 0.76
CA ASP A 37 -24.39 -2.89 1.08
C ASP A 37 -23.41 -1.86 1.67
N LEU A 38 -23.28 -0.73 1.02
CA LEU A 38 -22.30 0.31 1.39
C LEU A 38 -22.55 0.86 2.80
N ASP A 39 -23.83 0.99 3.22
CA ASP A 39 -24.20 1.45 4.56
C ASP A 39 -23.77 0.44 5.63
N SER A 40 -23.93 -0.84 5.36
CA SER A 40 -23.53 -1.93 6.24
C SER A 40 -22.01 -1.95 6.42
N VAL A 41 -21.25 -1.84 5.32
CA VAL A 41 -19.77 -1.77 5.37
C VAL A 41 -19.33 -0.55 6.18
N ALA A 42 -19.84 0.63 5.85
CA ALA A 42 -19.48 1.87 6.54
C ALA A 42 -19.80 1.82 8.04
N THR A 43 -20.96 1.28 8.41
CA THR A 43 -21.39 1.13 9.81
C THR A 43 -20.45 0.22 10.59
N MET A 44 -20.02 -0.90 9.98
CA MET A 44 -19.16 -1.87 10.63
C MET A 44 -17.71 -1.34 10.78
N VAL A 45 -17.15 -0.69 9.76
CA VAL A 45 -15.74 -0.27 9.72
C VAL A 45 -15.51 1.04 10.50
N LYS A 46 -16.46 1.96 10.49
CA LYS A 46 -16.32 3.30 11.08
C LYS A 46 -15.79 3.32 12.52
N PRO A 47 -16.26 2.45 13.46
CA PRO A 47 -15.72 2.42 14.83
C PRO A 47 -14.20 2.18 14.88
N PHE A 48 -13.68 1.27 14.06
CA PHE A 48 -12.24 0.97 14.00
C PHE A 48 -11.43 2.16 13.48
N LEU A 49 -11.93 2.89 12.50
CA LEU A 49 -11.32 4.13 12.02
C LEU A 49 -11.35 5.23 13.09
N GLN A 50 -12.43 5.32 13.88
CA GLN A 50 -12.52 6.26 15.00
C GLN A 50 -11.51 5.91 16.11
N ASP A 51 -11.29 4.63 16.38
CA ASP A 51 -10.30 4.20 17.36
C ASP A 51 -8.87 4.45 16.86
N PHE A 52 -8.60 4.24 15.56
CA PHE A 52 -7.36 4.68 14.94
C PHE A 52 -7.12 6.19 15.11
N TRP A 53 -8.14 7.01 14.86
CA TRP A 53 -8.03 8.46 15.08
C TRP A 53 -7.76 8.82 16.55
N LYS A 54 -8.44 8.18 17.51
CA LYS A 54 -8.22 8.38 18.96
C LYS A 54 -6.81 7.99 19.40
N SER A 55 -6.21 6.98 18.74
CA SER A 55 -4.83 6.55 18.99
C SER A 55 -3.78 7.48 18.38
N GLY A 56 -4.20 8.56 17.71
CA GLY A 56 -3.31 9.58 17.13
C GLY A 56 -3.08 9.42 15.62
N GLY A 57 -3.72 8.45 14.98
CA GLY A 57 -3.68 8.25 13.53
C GLY A 57 -4.40 9.38 12.77
N GLN A 58 -3.87 9.76 11.62
CA GLN A 58 -4.42 10.85 10.79
C GLN A 58 -4.66 10.43 9.34
N THR A 59 -3.84 9.52 8.84
CA THR A 59 -3.94 9.01 7.46
C THR A 59 -3.86 7.49 7.43
N LEU A 60 -4.76 6.88 6.68
CA LEU A 60 -4.74 5.46 6.36
C LEU A 60 -4.64 5.29 4.84
N ILE A 61 -3.67 4.50 4.40
CA ILE A 61 -3.48 4.19 2.98
C ILE A 61 -4.12 2.85 2.71
N GLU A 62 -5.20 2.90 1.95
CA GLU A 62 -6.02 1.74 1.62
C GLU A 62 -5.42 1.01 0.42
N CYS A 63 -4.97 -0.22 0.65
CA CYS A 63 -4.17 -1.01 -0.29
C CYS A 63 -4.97 -2.01 -1.12
N THR A 64 -6.31 -2.09 -0.97
CA THR A 64 -7.13 -2.97 -1.80
C THR A 64 -7.19 -2.47 -3.25
N PRO A 65 -6.66 -3.23 -4.23
CA PRO A 65 -6.65 -2.79 -5.62
C PRO A 65 -7.99 -3.03 -6.31
N ASN A 66 -8.10 -2.53 -7.53
CA ASN A 66 -9.22 -2.81 -8.39
C ASN A 66 -9.37 -4.33 -8.60
N TYR A 67 -10.60 -4.82 -8.76
CA TYR A 67 -10.98 -6.24 -8.86
C TYR A 67 -10.76 -7.07 -7.59
N LEU A 68 -10.35 -6.44 -6.48
CA LEU A 68 -10.24 -7.08 -5.17
C LEU A 68 -11.12 -6.42 -4.09
N GLY A 69 -11.98 -5.48 -4.48
CA GLY A 69 -12.91 -4.81 -3.58
C GLY A 69 -12.68 -3.31 -3.40
N ARG A 70 -11.79 -2.67 -4.16
CA ARG A 70 -11.58 -1.21 -4.13
C ARG A 70 -12.91 -0.46 -4.37
N ASP A 71 -13.35 0.37 -3.40
CA ASP A 71 -14.50 1.25 -3.55
C ASP A 71 -14.18 2.69 -3.13
N PRO A 72 -13.84 3.57 -4.10
CA PRO A 72 -13.52 4.97 -3.80
C PRO A 72 -14.69 5.77 -3.20
N ALA A 73 -15.94 5.42 -3.49
CA ALA A 73 -17.11 6.08 -2.93
C ALA A 73 -17.26 5.77 -1.43
N LEU A 74 -17.06 4.50 -1.04
CA LEU A 74 -17.02 4.08 0.36
C LEU A 74 -15.90 4.80 1.11
N LEU A 75 -14.69 4.85 0.54
CA LEU A 75 -13.54 5.50 1.18
C LEU A 75 -13.77 7.00 1.35
N LYS A 76 -14.34 7.68 0.34
CA LYS A 76 -14.68 9.11 0.44
C LYS A 76 -15.67 9.35 1.57
N ARG A 77 -16.75 8.57 1.64
CA ARG A 77 -17.73 8.64 2.73
C ARG A 77 -17.09 8.45 4.10
N LEU A 78 -16.30 7.38 4.29
CA LEU A 78 -15.64 7.11 5.55
C LEU A 78 -14.67 8.24 5.94
N SER A 79 -13.94 8.79 4.97
CA SER A 79 -13.07 9.94 5.19
C SER A 79 -13.84 11.20 5.62
N GLU A 80 -14.99 11.46 5.03
CA GLU A 80 -15.88 12.59 5.39
C GLU A 80 -16.48 12.40 6.79
N GLU A 81 -16.91 11.19 7.14
CA GLU A 81 -17.54 10.87 8.41
C GLU A 81 -16.56 10.77 9.60
N THR A 82 -15.29 10.43 9.37
CA THR A 82 -14.29 10.26 10.42
C THR A 82 -13.31 11.42 10.54
N GLY A 83 -13.18 12.24 9.50
CA GLY A 83 -12.18 13.30 9.40
C GLY A 83 -10.78 12.80 8.97
N LEU A 84 -10.55 11.50 8.90
CA LEU A 84 -9.28 10.92 8.47
C LEU A 84 -8.96 11.24 7.00
N ASN A 85 -7.70 11.31 6.68
CA ASN A 85 -7.24 11.22 5.30
C ASN A 85 -7.23 9.75 4.90
N LEU A 86 -7.94 9.40 3.84
CA LEU A 86 -7.84 8.09 3.20
C LEU A 86 -7.24 8.25 1.81
N LEU A 87 -6.29 7.39 1.46
CA LEU A 87 -5.75 7.30 0.10
C LEU A 87 -6.25 6.00 -0.53
N THR A 88 -6.55 6.06 -1.82
CA THR A 88 -6.82 4.86 -2.65
C THR A 88 -5.77 4.76 -3.75
N ASN A 89 -5.83 3.70 -4.52
CA ASN A 89 -4.81 3.35 -5.50
C ASN A 89 -5.38 3.17 -6.91
N THR A 90 -4.48 3.04 -7.87
CA THR A 90 -4.70 2.42 -9.18
C THR A 90 -3.76 1.24 -9.34
N GLY A 91 -3.93 0.42 -10.37
CA GLY A 91 -3.13 -0.79 -10.55
C GLY A 91 -3.95 -2.06 -10.40
N TYR A 92 -3.29 -3.20 -10.62
CA TYR A 92 -3.93 -4.52 -10.58
C TYR A 92 -3.13 -5.53 -9.76
N TYR A 93 -3.83 -6.46 -9.13
CA TYR A 93 -3.24 -7.50 -8.29
C TYR A 93 -2.96 -8.76 -9.13
N GLY A 94 -1.72 -8.88 -9.61
CA GLY A 94 -1.27 -10.07 -10.33
C GLY A 94 -1.09 -11.27 -9.40
N ASP A 95 -1.48 -12.45 -9.84
CA ASP A 95 -1.21 -13.72 -9.18
C ASP A 95 -1.03 -14.84 -10.21
N GLU A 96 -0.37 -15.94 -9.82
CA GLU A 96 -0.11 -17.09 -10.70
C GLU A 96 -1.35 -17.66 -11.37
N LYS A 97 -2.51 -17.55 -10.71
CA LYS A 97 -3.78 -18.10 -11.19
C LYS A 97 -4.58 -17.10 -12.00
N GLY A 98 -4.17 -15.82 -12.00
CA GLY A 98 -4.88 -14.74 -12.66
C GLY A 98 -6.28 -14.47 -12.11
N GLN A 99 -6.61 -14.99 -10.93
CA GLN A 99 -7.95 -14.89 -10.36
C GLN A 99 -8.42 -13.45 -10.17
N PHE A 100 -7.51 -12.54 -9.87
CA PHE A 100 -7.79 -11.13 -9.59
C PHE A 100 -7.43 -10.19 -10.74
N LEU A 101 -7.05 -10.76 -11.90
CA LEU A 101 -6.77 -10.00 -13.10
C LEU A 101 -7.94 -10.07 -14.09
N PRO A 102 -8.42 -8.93 -14.60
CA PRO A 102 -9.45 -8.92 -15.62
C PRO A 102 -8.86 -9.39 -16.98
N ASN A 103 -9.71 -9.96 -17.84
CA ASN A 103 -9.30 -10.55 -19.11
C ASN A 103 -8.49 -9.59 -20.00
N HIS A 104 -8.79 -8.31 -19.99
CA HIS A 104 -8.07 -7.33 -20.81
C HIS A 104 -6.58 -7.22 -20.48
N VAL A 105 -6.13 -7.64 -19.28
CA VAL A 105 -4.70 -7.65 -18.92
C VAL A 105 -3.91 -8.57 -19.85
N TYR A 106 -4.52 -9.66 -20.28
CA TYR A 106 -3.88 -10.64 -21.18
C TYR A 106 -3.85 -10.16 -22.64
N GLU A 107 -4.82 -9.34 -23.04
CA GLU A 107 -5.01 -8.87 -24.41
C GLU A 107 -4.29 -7.54 -24.67
N GLU A 108 -4.22 -6.67 -23.67
CA GLU A 108 -3.67 -5.33 -23.78
C GLU A 108 -2.14 -5.29 -23.57
N SER A 109 -1.50 -4.34 -24.24
CA SER A 109 -0.09 -4.00 -24.01
C SER A 109 0.10 -3.22 -22.69
N ALA A 110 1.33 -3.18 -22.18
CA ALA A 110 1.68 -2.35 -21.02
C ALA A 110 1.27 -0.88 -21.20
N GLY A 111 1.41 -0.32 -22.40
CA GLY A 111 1.00 1.05 -22.69
C GLY A 111 -0.51 1.27 -22.61
N GLN A 112 -1.32 0.28 -22.98
CA GLN A 112 -2.78 0.37 -22.85
C GLN A 112 -3.22 0.25 -21.39
N LEU A 113 -2.59 -0.64 -20.60
CA LEU A 113 -2.82 -0.73 -19.15
C LEU A 113 -2.42 0.58 -18.46
N ALA A 114 -1.25 1.13 -18.78
CA ALA A 114 -0.81 2.43 -18.26
C ALA A 114 -1.80 3.55 -18.60
N ALA A 115 -2.35 3.57 -19.83
CA ALA A 115 -3.35 4.56 -20.24
C ALA A 115 -4.62 4.51 -19.37
N ARG A 116 -5.07 3.31 -18.95
CA ARG A 116 -6.19 3.16 -18.02
C ARG A 116 -5.88 3.80 -16.66
N TRP A 117 -4.71 3.49 -16.08
CA TRP A 117 -4.31 4.00 -14.77
C TRP A 117 -4.03 5.51 -14.79
N ILE A 118 -3.47 6.03 -15.89
CA ILE A 118 -3.29 7.47 -16.13
C ILE A 118 -4.65 8.17 -16.28
N THR A 119 -5.64 7.53 -16.87
CA THR A 119 -7.01 8.07 -16.97
C THR A 119 -7.65 8.17 -15.58
N GLU A 120 -7.55 7.13 -14.73
CA GLU A 120 -8.00 7.22 -13.33
C GLU A 120 -7.31 8.37 -12.57
N TRP A 121 -6.02 8.61 -12.81
CA TRP A 121 -5.28 9.72 -12.22
C TRP A 121 -5.76 11.09 -12.72
N LYS A 122 -6.02 11.24 -14.00
CA LYS A 122 -6.41 12.51 -14.60
C LYS A 122 -7.87 12.87 -14.35
N GLU A 123 -8.75 11.91 -14.54
CA GLU A 123 -10.21 12.11 -14.60
C GLU A 123 -10.92 11.66 -13.31
N GLY A 124 -10.34 10.72 -12.56
CA GLY A 124 -10.93 10.08 -11.41
C GLY A 124 -11.34 8.64 -11.69
N ILE A 125 -11.54 7.87 -10.63
CA ILE A 125 -11.92 6.45 -10.66
C ILE A 125 -13.43 6.35 -10.89
N GLY A 126 -13.84 5.85 -12.04
CA GLY A 126 -15.25 5.78 -12.43
C GLY A 126 -15.90 7.15 -12.34
N ASP A 127 -17.17 7.17 -11.89
CA ASP A 127 -17.97 8.41 -11.77
C ASP A 127 -17.78 9.11 -10.40
N THR A 128 -16.82 8.67 -9.58
CA THR A 128 -16.64 9.16 -8.20
C THR A 128 -15.89 10.50 -8.12
N GLY A 129 -15.12 10.85 -9.15
CA GLY A 129 -14.18 11.98 -9.14
C GLY A 129 -12.99 11.80 -8.17
N VAL A 130 -12.90 10.68 -7.45
CA VAL A 130 -11.78 10.33 -6.56
C VAL A 130 -10.59 9.93 -7.40
N LYS A 131 -9.42 10.51 -7.11
CA LYS A 131 -8.16 10.18 -7.80
C LYS A 131 -7.27 9.28 -6.95
N PRO A 132 -6.53 8.33 -7.56
CA PRO A 132 -5.59 7.50 -6.83
C PRO A 132 -4.44 8.32 -6.23
N GLY A 133 -3.94 7.89 -5.07
CA GLY A 133 -2.77 8.47 -4.40
C GLY A 133 -1.47 7.74 -4.70
N PHE A 134 -1.53 6.50 -5.21
CA PHE A 134 -0.39 5.65 -5.54
C PHE A 134 -0.80 4.53 -6.49
N ILE A 135 0.16 3.75 -6.96
CA ILE A 135 -0.07 2.54 -7.75
C ILE A 135 0.10 1.34 -6.82
N LYS A 136 -0.91 0.46 -6.75
CA LYS A 136 -0.85 -0.80 -5.99
C LYS A 136 -0.96 -1.99 -6.92
N MET A 137 0.00 -2.89 -6.81
CA MET A 137 0.00 -4.11 -7.61
C MET A 137 0.61 -5.29 -6.84
N ARG A 138 0.54 -6.47 -7.44
CA ARG A 138 1.24 -7.67 -7.02
C ARG A 138 1.94 -8.31 -8.22
N VAL A 139 3.06 -8.93 -7.96
CA VAL A 139 3.72 -9.88 -8.87
C VAL A 139 4.00 -11.20 -8.14
N ASP A 140 4.23 -12.26 -8.92
CA ASP A 140 4.61 -13.57 -8.40
C ASP A 140 6.13 -13.65 -8.16
N GLU A 141 6.59 -14.80 -7.63
CA GLU A 141 7.99 -15.06 -7.33
C GLU A 141 8.91 -14.94 -8.56
N SER A 142 10.16 -14.61 -8.30
CA SER A 142 11.22 -14.57 -9.33
C SER A 142 11.50 -15.99 -9.88
N PRO A 143 11.66 -16.14 -11.21
CA PRO A 143 11.63 -15.09 -12.22
C PRO A 143 10.20 -14.58 -12.49
N ILE A 144 10.05 -13.25 -12.50
CA ILE A 144 8.73 -12.61 -12.67
C ILE A 144 8.13 -12.98 -14.03
N SER A 145 6.87 -13.43 -14.01
CA SER A 145 6.14 -13.86 -15.22
C SER A 145 6.00 -12.72 -16.24
N GLU A 146 5.76 -13.08 -17.53
CA GLU A 146 5.52 -12.08 -18.59
C GLU A 146 4.38 -11.12 -18.23
N THR A 147 3.34 -11.61 -17.55
CA THR A 147 2.24 -10.76 -17.07
C THR A 147 2.69 -9.83 -15.96
N GLY A 148 3.47 -10.31 -14.99
CA GLY A 148 4.06 -9.49 -13.94
C GLY A 148 4.97 -8.40 -14.48
N GLN A 149 5.87 -8.75 -15.42
CA GLN A 149 6.73 -7.78 -16.12
C GLN A 149 5.91 -6.74 -16.87
N LYS A 150 4.84 -7.15 -17.59
CA LYS A 150 3.92 -6.23 -18.27
C LYS A 150 3.26 -5.25 -17.30
N LEU A 151 2.86 -5.70 -16.11
CA LEU A 151 2.29 -4.83 -15.08
C LEU A 151 3.34 -3.83 -14.56
N LEU A 152 4.59 -4.25 -14.33
CA LEU A 152 5.71 -3.36 -13.94
C LEU A 152 6.01 -2.33 -15.01
N HIS A 153 6.02 -2.73 -16.29
CA HIS A 153 6.18 -1.80 -17.41
C HIS A 153 5.04 -0.76 -17.47
N ALA A 154 3.81 -1.18 -17.19
CA ALA A 154 2.66 -0.28 -17.11
C ALA A 154 2.78 0.70 -15.93
N ALA A 155 3.24 0.20 -14.76
CA ALA A 155 3.48 1.02 -13.57
C ALA A 155 4.57 2.08 -13.81
N ALA A 156 5.68 1.70 -14.44
CA ALA A 156 6.76 2.63 -14.79
C ALA A 156 6.26 3.77 -15.71
N GLN A 157 5.47 3.43 -16.76
CA GLN A 157 4.86 4.43 -17.64
C GLN A 157 3.86 5.33 -16.90
N THR A 158 3.07 4.76 -15.99
CA THR A 158 2.11 5.50 -15.17
C THR A 158 2.84 6.44 -14.22
N HIS A 159 3.90 5.98 -13.55
CA HIS A 159 4.72 6.82 -12.68
C HIS A 159 5.30 8.03 -13.44
N LYS A 160 5.89 7.82 -14.62
CA LYS A 160 6.44 8.89 -15.46
C LYS A 160 5.40 9.95 -15.83
N ALA A 161 4.14 9.56 -16.02
CA ALA A 161 3.05 10.45 -16.38
C ALA A 161 2.36 11.14 -15.20
N SER A 162 2.45 10.57 -14.00
CA SER A 162 1.66 10.98 -12.84
C SER A 162 2.48 11.35 -11.61
N GLY A 163 3.67 10.75 -11.44
CA GLY A 163 4.46 10.84 -10.22
C GLY A 163 3.95 9.94 -9.08
N LEU A 164 2.95 9.09 -9.31
CA LEU A 164 2.42 8.15 -8.31
C LEU A 164 3.48 7.11 -7.91
N THR A 165 3.67 6.90 -6.62
CA THR A 165 4.59 5.87 -6.09
C THR A 165 4.08 4.48 -6.44
N ILE A 166 4.99 3.55 -6.70
CA ILE A 166 4.70 2.16 -7.10
C ILE A 166 4.85 1.26 -5.89
N GLY A 167 3.75 0.81 -5.29
CA GLY A 167 3.73 -0.17 -4.19
C GLY A 167 3.41 -1.56 -4.72
N VAL A 168 4.29 -2.52 -4.48
CA VAL A 168 4.13 -3.88 -4.99
C VAL A 168 4.14 -4.89 -3.86
N HIS A 169 3.04 -5.66 -3.75
CA HIS A 169 3.00 -6.87 -2.94
C HIS A 169 4.01 -7.87 -3.49
N THR A 170 5.04 -8.16 -2.73
CA THR A 170 6.23 -8.87 -3.18
C THR A 170 6.48 -10.09 -2.30
N PRO A 171 6.60 -11.31 -2.87
CA PRO A 171 6.69 -12.55 -2.09
C PRO A 171 8.02 -12.70 -1.34
N ASP A 172 9.13 -12.25 -1.91
CA ASP A 172 10.48 -12.43 -1.36
C ASP A 172 11.48 -11.36 -1.84
N GLY A 173 12.70 -11.41 -1.32
CA GLY A 173 13.75 -10.46 -1.63
C GLY A 173 14.30 -10.58 -3.06
N ALA A 174 14.39 -11.79 -3.60
CA ALA A 174 14.87 -11.99 -4.99
C ALA A 174 13.92 -11.30 -5.97
N THR A 175 12.61 -11.43 -5.74
CA THR A 175 11.57 -10.75 -6.52
C THR A 175 11.64 -9.22 -6.36
N ALA A 176 11.95 -8.73 -5.15
CA ALA A 176 12.10 -7.29 -4.91
C ALA A 176 13.27 -6.70 -5.72
N LEU A 177 14.40 -7.37 -5.74
CA LEU A 177 15.57 -6.92 -6.50
C LEU A 177 15.32 -6.98 -8.02
N GLU A 178 14.66 -8.04 -8.53
CA GLU A 178 14.27 -8.12 -9.95
C GLU A 178 13.30 -6.99 -10.36
N GLN A 179 12.35 -6.62 -9.47
CA GLN A 179 11.47 -5.49 -9.71
C GLN A 179 12.24 -4.17 -9.78
N LEU A 180 13.21 -3.97 -8.89
CA LEU A 180 14.07 -2.79 -8.90
C LEU A 180 14.84 -2.69 -10.21
N GLU A 181 15.46 -3.78 -10.67
CA GLU A 181 16.18 -3.82 -11.94
C GLU A 181 15.25 -3.44 -13.12
N ILE A 182 14.06 -4.05 -13.20
CA ILE A 182 13.07 -3.74 -14.25
C ILE A 182 12.67 -2.26 -14.20
N LEU A 183 12.42 -1.68 -13.04
CA LEU A 183 12.03 -0.28 -12.91
C LEU A 183 13.19 0.67 -13.25
N GLN A 184 14.42 0.34 -12.86
CA GLN A 184 15.62 1.11 -13.20
C GLN A 184 15.93 1.07 -14.70
N ASP A 185 15.70 -0.06 -15.38
CA ASP A 185 15.80 -0.17 -16.85
C ASP A 185 14.79 0.76 -17.55
N HIS A 186 13.67 1.04 -16.90
CA HIS A 186 12.74 2.09 -17.32
C HIS A 186 13.17 3.51 -16.89
N GLY A 187 14.35 3.69 -16.30
CA GLY A 187 14.83 4.97 -15.80
C GLY A 187 14.03 5.51 -14.61
N ILE A 188 13.37 4.64 -13.85
CA ILE A 188 12.67 5.01 -12.60
C ILE A 188 13.69 5.01 -11.46
N ASP A 189 13.70 6.08 -10.66
CA ASP A 189 14.51 6.13 -9.45
C ASP A 189 13.92 5.18 -8.39
N PRO A 190 14.75 4.35 -7.71
CA PRO A 190 14.30 3.40 -6.70
C PRO A 190 13.43 4.01 -5.60
N SER A 191 13.57 5.30 -5.29
CA SER A 191 12.70 5.98 -4.31
C SER A 191 11.23 6.07 -4.73
N ALA A 192 10.90 5.73 -5.98
CA ALA A 192 9.53 5.60 -6.46
C ALA A 192 8.91 4.23 -6.15
N PHE A 193 9.68 3.27 -5.65
CA PHE A 193 9.26 1.90 -5.40
C PHE A 193 9.12 1.61 -3.90
N ILE A 194 8.02 0.94 -3.52
CA ILE A 194 7.77 0.40 -2.18
C ILE A 194 7.72 -1.13 -2.30
N TRP A 195 8.67 -1.79 -1.67
CA TRP A 195 8.66 -3.23 -1.45
C TRP A 195 7.70 -3.55 -0.30
N ILE A 196 6.47 -3.91 -0.64
CA ILE A 196 5.41 -4.31 0.30
C ILE A 196 5.63 -5.77 0.73
N HIS A 197 5.40 -6.07 2.01
CA HIS A 197 5.61 -7.37 2.69
C HIS A 197 7.09 -7.78 2.74
N ALA A 198 7.97 -6.83 2.95
CA ALA A 198 9.40 -7.11 3.05
C ALA A 198 9.74 -8.07 4.21
N GLN A 199 8.86 -8.25 5.20
CA GLN A 199 9.00 -9.25 6.27
C GLN A 199 8.95 -10.70 5.78
N ASN A 200 8.56 -10.95 4.54
CA ASN A 200 8.60 -12.31 3.95
C ASN A 200 10.02 -12.76 3.61
N GLU A 201 10.98 -11.82 3.60
CA GLU A 201 12.41 -12.11 3.45
C GLU A 201 13.09 -12.18 4.82
N ASP A 202 13.85 -13.25 5.05
CA ASP A 202 14.58 -13.47 6.31
C ASP A 202 15.99 -12.86 6.30
N ASP A 203 16.62 -12.69 5.11
CA ASP A 203 17.94 -12.09 5.00
C ASP A 203 17.89 -10.57 5.03
N SER A 204 18.22 -10.01 6.19
CA SER A 204 18.26 -8.56 6.39
C SER A 204 19.22 -7.81 5.43
N LYS A 205 20.19 -8.50 4.81
CA LYS A 205 21.10 -7.88 3.85
C LYS A 205 20.37 -7.47 2.58
N ILE A 206 19.35 -8.23 2.17
CA ILE A 206 18.54 -7.91 1.00
C ILE A 206 17.69 -6.67 1.26
N HIS A 207 17.09 -6.55 2.48
CA HIS A 207 16.41 -5.32 2.88
C HIS A 207 17.34 -4.09 2.83
N GLN A 208 18.57 -4.26 3.35
CA GLN A 208 19.57 -3.20 3.37
C GLN A 208 20.04 -2.84 1.95
N GLU A 209 20.18 -3.81 1.06
CA GLU A 209 20.54 -3.61 -0.35
C GLU A 209 19.47 -2.77 -1.04
N ALA A 210 18.22 -3.18 -1.01
CA ALA A 210 17.10 -2.44 -1.59
C ALA A 210 16.99 -1.00 -1.02
N ALA A 211 17.16 -0.85 0.30
CA ALA A 211 17.12 0.46 0.96
C ALA A 211 18.29 1.37 0.56
N ARG A 212 19.51 0.82 0.40
CA ARG A 212 20.68 1.59 -0.06
C ARG A 212 20.56 2.03 -1.52
N GLU A 213 19.87 1.27 -2.35
CA GLU A 213 19.50 1.70 -3.70
C GLU A 213 18.49 2.84 -3.70
N GLY A 214 17.72 3.01 -2.61
CA GLY A 214 16.76 4.08 -2.43
C GLY A 214 15.31 3.61 -2.30
N ALA A 215 15.03 2.32 -2.44
CA ALA A 215 13.69 1.76 -2.30
C ALA A 215 13.13 1.94 -0.87
N TRP A 216 11.82 1.96 -0.76
CA TRP A 216 11.12 1.87 0.51
C TRP A 216 10.93 0.39 0.87
N VAL A 217 11.33 0.01 2.09
CA VAL A 217 11.17 -1.33 2.65
C VAL A 217 10.02 -1.30 3.64
N GLU A 218 8.90 -1.94 3.28
CA GLU A 218 7.68 -1.90 4.08
C GLU A 218 7.52 -3.20 4.87
N PHE A 219 7.59 -3.07 6.19
CA PHE A 219 7.27 -4.12 7.15
C PHE A 219 5.83 -3.92 7.64
N ASP A 220 4.91 -4.53 6.99
CA ASP A 220 3.50 -4.60 7.36
C ASP A 220 3.17 -5.94 8.05
N GLY A 221 1.95 -6.15 8.54
CA GLY A 221 1.63 -7.34 9.32
C GLY A 221 2.08 -7.27 10.78
N ILE A 222 2.34 -6.05 11.31
CA ILE A 222 2.69 -5.86 12.72
C ILE A 222 1.45 -6.10 13.58
N GLY A 223 1.49 -7.17 14.37
CA GLY A 223 0.41 -7.56 15.28
C GLY A 223 0.90 -8.38 16.47
N PRO A 224 -0.01 -8.86 17.33
CA PRO A 224 0.36 -9.55 18.58
C PRO A 224 1.28 -10.76 18.38
N GLY A 225 1.10 -11.51 17.29
CA GLY A 225 1.88 -12.71 17.00
C GLY A 225 3.20 -12.47 16.27
N SER A 226 3.41 -11.28 15.70
CA SER A 226 4.53 -10.96 14.82
C SER A 226 5.46 -9.85 15.36
N ALA A 227 5.10 -9.19 16.46
CA ALA A 227 5.79 -8.02 16.98
C ALA A 227 7.28 -8.24 17.28
N ASP A 228 7.67 -9.44 17.76
CA ASP A 228 9.07 -9.77 18.04
C ASP A 228 9.91 -9.87 16.77
N TYR A 229 9.32 -10.43 15.74
CA TYR A 229 9.95 -10.57 14.44
C TYR A 229 10.13 -9.21 13.75
N HIS A 230 9.06 -8.42 13.65
CA HIS A 230 9.13 -7.08 13.07
C HIS A 230 10.09 -6.15 13.84
N PHE A 231 10.12 -6.25 15.17
CA PHE A 231 11.10 -5.51 15.96
C PHE A 231 12.54 -5.83 15.52
N LYS A 232 12.88 -7.11 15.29
CA LYS A 232 14.24 -7.49 14.83
C LYS A 232 14.58 -6.89 13.48
N LEU A 233 13.64 -6.95 12.52
CA LEU A 233 13.82 -6.39 11.19
C LEU A 233 14.06 -4.88 11.23
N ILE A 234 13.19 -4.14 11.90
CA ILE A 234 13.28 -2.67 12.02
C ILE A 234 14.54 -2.26 12.78
N ASN A 235 14.89 -2.98 13.84
CA ASN A 235 16.12 -2.70 14.59
C ASN A 235 17.39 -3.01 13.78
N SER A 236 17.37 -4.01 12.90
CA SER A 236 18.47 -4.25 11.95
C SER A 236 18.64 -3.06 11.00
N MET A 237 17.57 -2.58 10.40
CA MET A 237 17.61 -1.39 9.53
C MET A 237 18.11 -0.14 10.28
N ARG A 238 17.66 0.04 11.55
CA ARG A 238 18.15 1.11 12.42
C ARG A 238 19.64 1.05 12.66
N GLN A 239 20.17 -0.14 12.98
CA GLN A 239 21.61 -0.34 13.25
C GLN A 239 22.50 -0.04 12.03
N ASP A 240 21.97 -0.23 10.83
CA ASP A 240 22.65 0.07 9.57
C ASP A 240 22.42 1.51 9.08
N GLY A 241 21.69 2.34 9.86
CA GLY A 241 21.42 3.74 9.51
C GLY A 241 20.45 3.91 8.35
N LEU A 242 19.57 2.93 8.12
CA LEU A 242 18.62 2.87 7.00
C LEU A 242 17.15 3.05 7.45
N LEU A 243 16.93 3.54 8.66
CA LEU A 243 15.58 3.70 9.20
C LEU A 243 14.74 4.71 8.39
N ASP A 244 15.39 5.64 7.68
CA ASP A 244 14.77 6.62 6.79
C ASP A 244 14.20 6.03 5.49
N ARG A 245 14.34 4.72 5.28
CA ARG A 245 13.77 3.94 4.17
C ARG A 245 12.75 2.91 4.63
N VAL A 246 12.38 2.89 5.91
CA VAL A 246 11.46 1.90 6.47
C VAL A 246 10.05 2.47 6.57
N LEU A 247 9.07 1.68 6.12
CA LEU A 247 7.64 1.89 6.36
C LEU A 247 7.12 0.79 7.29
N ILE A 248 6.14 1.12 8.13
CA ILE A 248 5.55 0.15 9.07
C ILE A 248 4.03 0.24 9.06
N SER A 249 3.35 -0.93 9.02
CA SER A 249 1.89 -1.00 9.04
C SER A 249 1.41 -2.34 9.64
N HIS A 250 0.08 -2.57 9.63
CA HIS A 250 -0.51 -3.80 10.17
C HIS A 250 -0.92 -4.78 9.07
N ASP A 251 -1.25 -4.32 7.85
CA ASP A 251 -1.99 -5.07 6.85
C ASP A 251 -3.33 -5.59 7.43
N ALA A 252 -4.02 -4.70 8.13
CA ALA A 252 -5.19 -4.99 8.95
C ALA A 252 -6.49 -4.47 8.32
N GLY A 253 -7.61 -4.72 9.03
CA GLY A 253 -8.95 -4.37 8.61
C GLY A 253 -9.70 -5.59 8.09
N TRP A 254 -9.99 -5.63 6.80
CA TRP A 254 -10.56 -6.78 6.11
C TRP A 254 -12.06 -7.02 6.34
N TYR A 255 -12.94 -6.02 6.05
CA TYR A 255 -14.34 -6.34 5.81
C TYR A 255 -14.42 -7.31 4.62
N ARG A 256 -14.89 -8.53 4.84
CA ARG A 256 -14.90 -9.60 3.84
C ARG A 256 -16.25 -9.68 3.15
N VAL A 257 -16.33 -9.23 1.90
CA VAL A 257 -17.55 -9.33 1.10
C VAL A 257 -17.95 -10.81 0.92
N GLY A 258 -19.25 -11.08 1.05
CA GLY A 258 -19.78 -12.45 0.97
C GLY A 258 -19.76 -13.23 2.28
N GLN A 259 -19.17 -12.69 3.34
CA GLN A 259 -19.23 -13.27 4.69
C GLN A 259 -20.31 -12.57 5.53
N PRO A 260 -20.97 -13.28 6.46
CA PRO A 260 -21.99 -12.68 7.32
C PRO A 260 -21.48 -11.44 8.07
N GLY A 261 -22.09 -10.29 7.84
CA GLY A 261 -21.67 -9.01 8.45
C GLY A 261 -20.24 -8.58 8.14
N GLY A 262 -19.62 -9.14 7.08
CA GLY A 262 -18.23 -8.86 6.73
C GLY A 262 -17.19 -9.50 7.66
N SER A 263 -17.58 -10.53 8.42
CA SER A 263 -16.76 -11.19 9.46
C SER A 263 -16.27 -10.23 10.55
N PRO A 264 -17.16 -9.56 11.31
CA PRO A 264 -16.74 -8.56 12.30
C PRO A 264 -15.85 -9.10 13.42
N GLY A 265 -15.92 -10.42 13.70
CA GLY A 265 -15.05 -11.09 14.68
C GLY A 265 -13.61 -11.30 14.21
N ASP A 266 -13.38 -11.19 12.89
CA ASP A 266 -12.08 -11.37 12.25
C ASP A 266 -11.54 -10.04 11.69
N PHE A 267 -12.17 -8.90 12.01
CA PHE A 267 -11.71 -7.60 11.58
C PHE A 267 -10.56 -7.12 12.49
N ASP A 268 -9.38 -6.99 11.93
CA ASP A 268 -8.19 -6.58 12.66
C ASP A 268 -8.17 -5.06 12.92
N PRO A 269 -8.01 -4.61 14.19
CA PRO A 269 -7.94 -3.18 14.54
C PRO A 269 -6.66 -2.52 14.03
N TYR A 270 -6.75 -1.20 13.73
CA TYR A 270 -5.62 -0.38 13.27
C TYR A 270 -4.81 0.28 14.40
N THR A 271 -4.89 -0.23 15.64
CA THR A 271 -4.35 0.50 16.81
C THR A 271 -3.10 -0.13 17.42
N TYR A 272 -2.79 -1.39 17.10
CA TYR A 272 -1.72 -2.15 17.75
C TYR A 272 -0.34 -1.47 17.69
N ILE A 273 0.01 -0.85 16.57
CA ILE A 273 1.27 -0.12 16.41
C ILE A 273 1.36 0.99 17.46
N PHE A 274 0.29 1.75 17.67
CA PHE A 274 0.27 2.90 18.59
C PHE A 274 0.23 2.46 20.05
N GLU A 275 -0.59 1.47 20.37
CA GLU A 275 -0.86 1.04 21.74
C GLU A 275 0.21 0.11 22.32
N GLN A 276 0.84 -0.70 21.47
CA GLN A 276 1.74 -1.78 21.89
C GLN A 276 3.13 -1.68 21.27
N PHE A 277 3.22 -1.52 19.96
CA PHE A 277 4.48 -1.63 19.24
C PHE A 277 5.38 -0.40 19.42
N ILE A 278 4.86 0.82 19.27
CA ILE A 278 5.61 2.06 19.56
C ILE A 278 6.11 2.11 21.02
N PRO A 279 5.28 1.82 22.06
CA PRO A 279 5.79 1.71 23.41
C PRO A 279 6.92 0.66 23.57
N ARG A 280 6.88 -0.43 22.82
CA ARG A 280 7.97 -1.41 22.79
C ARG A 280 9.25 -0.84 22.17
N LEU A 281 9.16 -0.17 21.01
CA LEU A 281 10.30 0.48 20.36
C LEU A 281 10.96 1.49 21.33
N LYS A 282 10.18 2.32 22.00
CA LYS A 282 10.67 3.28 23.01
C LYS A 282 11.41 2.60 24.17
N ARG A 283 10.86 1.50 24.70
CA ARG A 283 11.56 0.71 25.75
C ARG A 283 12.87 0.11 25.25
N ALA A 284 13.00 -0.16 23.96
CA ALA A 284 14.23 -0.64 23.33
C ALA A 284 15.21 0.49 22.93
N GLY A 285 14.89 1.75 23.27
CA GLY A 285 15.77 2.90 23.08
C GLY A 285 15.63 3.61 21.74
N PHE A 286 14.51 3.40 21.01
CA PHE A 286 14.17 4.27 19.88
C PHE A 286 13.78 5.66 20.38
N THR A 287 14.32 6.70 19.76
CA THR A 287 14.01 8.08 20.09
C THR A 287 12.66 8.53 19.54
N GLU A 288 12.14 9.67 20.00
CA GLU A 288 10.89 10.23 19.46
C GLU A 288 11.04 10.61 17.98
N GLU A 289 12.22 11.09 17.58
CA GLU A 289 12.55 11.41 16.19
C GLU A 289 12.54 10.16 15.31
N GLU A 290 13.08 9.04 15.80
CA GLU A 290 13.05 7.76 15.07
C GLU A 290 11.62 7.22 14.95
N ILE A 291 10.79 7.40 15.97
CA ILE A 291 9.37 7.02 15.91
C ILE A 291 8.63 7.94 14.92
N ASP A 292 8.84 9.26 15.02
CA ASP A 292 8.22 10.21 14.08
C ASP A 292 8.63 9.95 12.63
N MET A 293 9.90 9.56 12.39
CA MET A 293 10.39 9.13 11.09
C MET A 293 9.56 7.95 10.55
N LEU A 294 9.35 6.90 11.35
CA LEU A 294 8.62 5.69 10.91
C LEU A 294 7.14 5.94 10.61
N VAL A 295 6.45 6.75 11.42
CA VAL A 295 4.98 6.88 11.31
C VAL A 295 4.54 8.18 10.63
N ARG A 296 5.45 9.11 10.34
CA ARG A 296 5.12 10.40 9.73
C ARG A 296 6.01 10.77 8.56
N GLU A 297 7.33 10.94 8.79
CA GLU A 297 8.22 11.48 7.76
C GLU A 297 8.37 10.55 6.56
N ASN A 298 8.63 9.26 6.81
CA ASN A 298 8.82 8.27 5.76
C ASN A 298 7.55 8.08 4.92
N PRO A 299 6.35 7.87 5.50
CA PRO A 299 5.12 7.83 4.71
C PRO A 299 4.88 9.11 3.89
N GLN A 300 5.16 10.29 4.47
CA GLN A 300 5.03 11.56 3.75
C GLN A 300 5.95 11.61 2.53
N LYS A 301 7.21 11.18 2.66
CA LYS A 301 8.19 11.13 1.56
C LYS A 301 7.79 10.08 0.52
N ALA A 302 7.43 8.87 0.96
CA ALA A 302 7.07 7.75 0.10
C ALA A 302 5.85 8.05 -0.78
N PHE A 303 4.80 8.65 -0.21
CA PHE A 303 3.54 8.93 -0.90
C PHE A 303 3.43 10.36 -1.44
N THR A 304 4.52 11.12 -1.44
CA THR A 304 4.59 12.40 -2.16
C THR A 304 4.57 12.13 -3.67
N ILE A 305 3.59 12.74 -4.34
CA ILE A 305 3.43 12.60 -5.79
C ILE A 305 4.46 13.49 -6.49
N SER A 306 5.45 12.87 -7.09
CA SER A 306 6.49 13.52 -7.90
C SER A 306 7.12 12.50 -8.85
N VAL A 307 7.39 12.90 -10.06
CA VAL A 307 8.11 12.03 -11.01
C VAL A 307 9.55 11.88 -10.52
N ARG A 308 9.96 10.66 -10.26
CA ARG A 308 11.28 10.26 -9.78
C ARG A 308 11.94 9.40 -10.82
N THR A 309 12.95 9.94 -11.49
CA THR A 309 13.70 9.28 -12.57
C THR A 309 15.20 9.36 -12.28
N ILE A 310 15.94 8.35 -12.73
CA ILE A 310 17.39 8.37 -12.70
C ILE A 310 17.86 9.49 -13.63
N GLU A 311 18.66 10.42 -13.10
CA GLU A 311 19.29 11.44 -13.92
C GLU A 311 20.25 10.77 -14.91
N SER A 312 20.10 11.09 -16.21
CA SER A 312 20.92 10.57 -17.30
C SER A 312 22.25 11.30 -17.39
#